data_8ffddbdf096b3059cd5d88327fdaf32f
#
_entry.id   8ffddbdf096b3059cd5d88327fdaf32f
#
_cell.length_a   1.000
_cell.length_b   1.000
_cell.length_c   1.000
_cell.angle_alpha   90.00
_cell.angle_beta   90.00
_cell.angle_gamma   90.00
#
_symmetry.space_group_name_H-M   'P 1'
#
loop_
_entity.id
_entity.type
_entity.pdbx_description
1 polymer ?
#
loop_
_entity_poly.entity_id
_entity_poly.type
_entity_poly.pdbx_seq_one_letter_code
_entity_poly.pdbx_strand_id
1 'polypeptide(L)'
;YVGLKPYSDASWKSGSIHNKQELQQDIEGKLQSFPGVIFNYTQPAEDAVDEALTGLKSALAVKIYGPDLNVLQAKALEIKRRLAQVPGFSELTVVRELGQPSLIINVDRDKIARYGINVSDVEALVQSAVGGQAATQVIQGEKLFDLVVRMEPQFRQNAREIGNLLVGTPAGQQIPLSELADIHESSGASFIYRENNSRYIGVQYSVEGRDLQSAVDDGQRAIADIARTLPQGYRIAWGGEYGELLEAKHQMEIIGPLALLIIFMILFALYDNFKFPVTIALGVVLTEPVGALIALKLTHTPFSVSSVLGLLALMGVSVETAVILVSYINKLRRENKDIRTATLEASLLRLRPIMMTALVACLGLLPAALSTGIGSDTQKPFAIVIVAGLISRLFLGFFVNPVLYEMVARDGDVLQV
;
A
#
# COMPACT_ATOMS: atom_id res chain seq x y z
N TYR A 1 -21.38 -7.80 -0.76
CA TYR A 1 -21.10 -6.99 0.42
C TYR A 1 -21.73 -7.63 1.65
N VAL A 2 -20.94 -7.91 2.69
CA VAL A 2 -21.41 -8.51 3.93
C VAL A 2 -21.19 -7.51 5.06
N GLY A 3 -22.28 -6.98 5.64
CA GLY A 3 -22.22 -6.11 6.81
C GLY A 3 -21.93 -6.94 8.07
N LEU A 4 -20.86 -6.62 8.77
CA LEU A 4 -20.53 -7.27 10.03
C LEU A 4 -21.24 -6.58 11.21
N LYS A 5 -21.50 -7.33 12.26
CA LYS A 5 -22.00 -6.77 13.51
C LYS A 5 -20.90 -5.94 14.19
N PRO A 6 -21.26 -4.90 14.95
CA PRO A 6 -20.26 -4.14 15.73
C PRO A 6 -19.48 -5.04 16.68
N TYR A 7 -18.21 -4.74 16.93
CA TYR A 7 -17.37 -5.51 17.88
C TYR A 7 -17.89 -5.52 19.32
N SER A 8 -18.78 -4.60 19.67
CA SER A 8 -19.49 -4.59 20.95
C SER A 8 -20.57 -5.66 21.07
N ASP A 9 -20.99 -6.28 19.97
CA ASP A 9 -22.01 -7.34 19.96
C ASP A 9 -21.52 -8.58 20.71
N ALA A 10 -22.41 -9.17 21.53
CA ALA A 10 -22.08 -10.32 22.36
C ALA A 10 -21.66 -11.55 21.55
N SER A 11 -22.08 -11.65 20.29
CA SER A 11 -21.72 -12.78 19.41
C SER A 11 -20.22 -12.90 19.14
N TRP A 12 -19.47 -11.79 19.16
CA TRP A 12 -18.00 -11.81 19.06
C TRP A 12 -17.31 -12.36 20.30
N LYS A 13 -17.97 -12.29 21.46
CA LYS A 13 -17.41 -12.74 22.77
C LYS A 13 -17.80 -14.17 23.12
N SER A 14 -18.95 -14.64 22.63
CA SER A 14 -19.52 -15.94 22.98
C SER A 14 -19.28 -17.04 21.96
N GLY A 15 -18.78 -16.71 20.76
CA GLY A 15 -18.49 -17.65 19.69
C GLY A 15 -17.05 -18.15 19.68
N SER A 16 -16.74 -19.01 18.71
CA SER A 16 -15.38 -19.47 18.41
C SER A 16 -14.58 -18.46 17.57
N ILE A 17 -15.22 -17.38 17.12
CA ILE A 17 -14.67 -16.34 16.25
C ILE A 17 -14.68 -15.03 17.02
N HIS A 18 -13.50 -14.46 17.25
CA HIS A 18 -13.34 -13.28 18.12
C HIS A 18 -12.87 -12.04 17.34
N ASN A 19 -12.38 -12.21 16.13
CA ASN A 19 -11.87 -11.13 15.30
C ASN A 19 -12.15 -11.36 13.81
N LYS A 20 -11.87 -10.34 12.99
CA LYS A 20 -12.10 -10.40 11.53
C LYS A 20 -11.26 -11.46 10.84
N GLN A 21 -10.03 -11.66 11.27
CA GLN A 21 -9.11 -12.62 10.64
C GLN A 21 -9.59 -14.06 10.83
N GLU A 22 -10.04 -14.38 12.05
CA GLU A 22 -10.65 -15.70 12.33
C GLU A 22 -11.94 -15.90 11.52
N LEU A 23 -12.76 -14.84 11.38
CA LEU A 23 -13.96 -14.88 10.54
C LEU A 23 -13.62 -15.11 9.06
N GLN A 24 -12.61 -14.42 8.55
CA GLN A 24 -12.14 -14.59 7.18
C GLN A 24 -11.68 -16.03 6.93
N GLN A 25 -10.86 -16.60 7.81
CA GLN A 25 -10.38 -17.97 7.71
C GLN A 25 -11.53 -19.00 7.75
N ASP A 26 -12.53 -18.79 8.61
CA ASP A 26 -13.72 -19.66 8.69
C ASP A 26 -14.55 -19.60 7.40
N ILE A 27 -14.77 -18.39 6.87
CA ILE A 27 -15.49 -18.18 5.61
C ILE A 27 -14.69 -18.78 4.43
N GLU A 28 -13.39 -18.57 4.38
CA GLU A 28 -12.51 -19.12 3.35
C GLU A 28 -12.56 -20.64 3.34
N GLY A 29 -12.43 -21.28 4.51
CA GLY A 29 -12.56 -22.73 4.61
C GLY A 29 -13.90 -23.29 4.12
N LYS A 30 -15.00 -22.54 4.35
CA LYS A 30 -16.33 -22.93 3.87
C LYS A 30 -16.52 -22.71 2.37
N LEU A 31 -15.94 -21.63 1.82
CA LEU A 31 -16.12 -21.26 0.42
C LEU A 31 -15.16 -21.97 -0.54
N GLN A 32 -14.04 -22.54 -0.04
CA GLN A 32 -13.12 -23.36 -0.85
C GLN A 32 -13.81 -24.56 -1.51
N SER A 33 -14.95 -25.01 -0.99
CA SER A 33 -15.73 -26.10 -1.56
C SER A 33 -16.46 -25.77 -2.86
N PHE A 34 -16.55 -24.48 -3.25
CA PHE A 34 -17.24 -24.06 -4.48
C PHE A 34 -16.27 -24.10 -5.68
N PRO A 35 -16.43 -25.05 -6.61
CA PRO A 35 -15.53 -25.20 -7.74
C PRO A 35 -15.72 -24.05 -8.74
N GLY A 36 -14.60 -23.54 -9.29
CA GLY A 36 -14.62 -22.55 -10.37
C GLY A 36 -14.85 -21.10 -9.93
N VAL A 37 -14.99 -20.84 -8.64
CA VAL A 37 -15.10 -19.48 -8.08
C VAL A 37 -13.82 -19.15 -7.30
N ILE A 38 -13.27 -17.99 -7.57
CA ILE A 38 -12.14 -17.42 -6.82
C ILE A 38 -12.72 -16.34 -5.90
N PHE A 39 -12.54 -16.52 -4.60
CA PHE A 39 -12.97 -15.55 -3.60
C PHE A 39 -11.79 -14.64 -3.24
N ASN A 40 -12.07 -13.36 -3.07
CA ASN A 40 -11.16 -12.38 -2.50
C ASN A 40 -11.89 -11.67 -1.34
N TYR A 41 -11.19 -11.44 -0.24
CA TYR A 41 -11.75 -10.87 0.98
C TYR A 41 -11.11 -9.52 1.24
N THR A 42 -11.88 -8.47 1.03
CA THR A 42 -11.42 -7.09 1.15
C THR A 42 -12.40 -6.27 1.98
N GLN A 43 -12.00 -5.06 2.33
CA GLN A 43 -12.86 -4.08 2.97
C GLN A 43 -13.03 -2.87 2.04
N PRO A 44 -14.23 -2.27 1.96
CA PRO A 44 -14.47 -1.15 1.03
C PRO A 44 -13.53 0.04 1.24
N ALA A 45 -13.13 0.32 2.49
CA ALA A 45 -12.18 1.39 2.79
C ALA A 45 -10.75 1.03 2.35
N GLU A 46 -10.35 -0.22 2.55
CA GLU A 46 -9.07 -0.78 2.10
C GLU A 46 -9.00 -0.82 0.58
N ASP A 47 -10.04 -1.37 -0.08
CA ASP A 47 -10.14 -1.35 -1.55
C ASP A 47 -9.98 0.06 -2.14
N ALA A 48 -10.60 1.07 -1.52
CA ALA A 48 -10.51 2.44 -2.02
C ALA A 48 -9.10 3.02 -1.86
N VAL A 49 -8.40 2.70 -0.79
CA VAL A 49 -7.00 3.10 -0.57
C VAL A 49 -6.09 2.36 -1.54
N ASP A 50 -6.22 1.05 -1.64
CA ASP A 50 -5.42 0.22 -2.53
C ASP A 50 -5.60 0.61 -4.00
N GLU A 51 -6.84 0.86 -4.41
CA GLU A 51 -7.15 1.30 -5.79
C GLU A 51 -6.55 2.69 -6.07
N ALA A 52 -6.55 3.58 -5.08
CA ALA A 52 -5.89 4.89 -5.22
C ALA A 52 -4.37 4.79 -5.35
N LEU A 53 -3.74 3.85 -4.63
CA LEU A 53 -2.30 3.65 -4.61
C LEU A 53 -1.79 2.81 -5.79
N THR A 54 -2.48 1.72 -6.08
CA THR A 54 -2.03 0.74 -7.06
C THR A 54 -2.76 0.83 -8.41
N GLY A 55 -3.92 1.50 -8.46
CA GLY A 55 -4.87 1.39 -9.58
C GLY A 55 -5.58 0.03 -9.63
N LEU A 56 -5.41 -0.82 -8.63
CA LEU A 56 -6.00 -2.16 -8.50
C LEU A 56 -6.50 -2.35 -7.06
N LYS A 57 -7.47 -3.23 -6.85
CA LYS A 57 -7.98 -3.55 -5.51
C LYS A 57 -7.07 -4.54 -4.79
N SER A 58 -5.83 -4.15 -4.58
CA SER A 58 -4.82 -4.93 -3.85
C SER A 58 -3.67 -4.04 -3.44
N ALA A 59 -3.20 -4.20 -2.21
CA ALA A 59 -2.06 -3.48 -1.67
C ALA A 59 -0.77 -3.73 -2.45
N LEU A 60 -0.62 -4.92 -3.05
CA LEU A 60 0.59 -5.33 -3.76
C LEU A 60 0.26 -5.87 -5.15
N ALA A 61 0.98 -5.43 -6.16
CA ALA A 61 0.82 -5.91 -7.52
C ALA A 61 2.11 -5.86 -8.35
N VAL A 62 2.28 -6.87 -9.21
CA VAL A 62 3.25 -6.83 -10.32
C VAL A 62 2.50 -6.40 -11.57
N LYS A 63 2.83 -5.26 -12.12
CA LYS A 63 2.24 -4.71 -13.34
C LYS A 63 3.10 -5.01 -14.55
N ILE A 64 2.51 -5.58 -15.58
CA ILE A 64 3.18 -5.84 -16.86
C ILE A 64 2.59 -4.88 -17.89
N TYR A 65 3.41 -4.02 -18.46
CA TYR A 65 3.00 -3.01 -19.43
C TYR A 65 3.34 -3.44 -20.84
N GLY A 66 2.48 -3.10 -21.81
CA GLY A 66 2.72 -3.38 -23.21
C GLY A 66 1.52 -3.08 -24.12
N PRO A 67 1.69 -3.13 -25.44
CA PRO A 67 0.64 -2.76 -26.39
C PRO A 67 -0.41 -3.87 -26.62
N ASP A 68 -0.04 -5.16 -26.52
CA ASP A 68 -0.93 -6.28 -26.83
C ASP A 68 -1.41 -6.99 -25.56
N LEU A 69 -2.73 -7.04 -25.36
CA LEU A 69 -3.35 -7.62 -24.18
C LEU A 69 -3.17 -9.14 -24.08
N ASN A 70 -3.11 -9.85 -25.22
CA ASN A 70 -2.92 -11.31 -25.19
C ASN A 70 -1.51 -11.67 -24.71
N VAL A 71 -0.50 -10.91 -25.17
CA VAL A 71 0.89 -11.07 -24.72
C VAL A 71 0.98 -10.72 -23.24
N LEU A 72 0.33 -9.63 -22.78
CA LEU A 72 0.29 -9.23 -21.39
C LEU A 72 -0.33 -10.32 -20.53
N GLN A 73 -1.46 -10.89 -20.94
CA GLN A 73 -2.13 -11.95 -20.18
C GLN A 73 -1.29 -13.23 -20.11
N ALA A 74 -0.67 -13.65 -21.23
CA ALA A 74 0.20 -14.80 -21.23
C ALA A 74 1.37 -14.64 -20.27
N LYS A 75 2.01 -13.45 -20.27
CA LYS A 75 3.11 -13.12 -19.36
C LYS A 75 2.64 -12.98 -17.90
N ALA A 76 1.48 -12.41 -17.64
CA ALA A 76 0.91 -12.35 -16.30
C ALA A 76 0.65 -13.73 -15.70
N LEU A 77 0.12 -14.67 -16.50
CA LEU A 77 -0.06 -16.06 -16.07
C LEU A 77 1.27 -16.78 -15.83
N GLU A 78 2.30 -16.51 -16.63
CA GLU A 78 3.65 -17.04 -16.44
C GLU A 78 4.26 -16.51 -15.14
N ILE A 79 4.18 -15.21 -14.89
CA ILE A 79 4.65 -14.56 -13.65
C ILE A 79 3.91 -15.13 -12.44
N LYS A 80 2.57 -15.24 -12.49
CA LYS A 80 1.78 -15.85 -11.43
C LYS A 80 2.30 -17.24 -11.07
N ARG A 81 2.57 -18.10 -12.06
CA ARG A 81 3.07 -19.46 -11.82
C ARG A 81 4.45 -19.48 -11.16
N ARG A 82 5.33 -18.54 -11.54
CA ARG A 82 6.66 -18.43 -10.93
C ARG A 82 6.58 -17.91 -9.49
N LEU A 83 5.79 -16.86 -9.24
CA LEU A 83 5.62 -16.29 -7.91
C LEU A 83 4.94 -17.27 -6.93
N ALA A 84 4.04 -18.12 -7.42
CA ALA A 84 3.42 -19.17 -6.60
C ALA A 84 4.42 -20.19 -6.01
N GLN A 85 5.64 -20.25 -6.55
CA GLN A 85 6.71 -21.12 -6.04
C GLN A 85 7.62 -20.40 -5.03
N VAL A 86 7.46 -19.09 -4.85
CA VAL A 86 8.27 -18.29 -3.92
C VAL A 86 7.59 -18.30 -2.55
N PRO A 87 8.28 -18.76 -1.48
CA PRO A 87 7.71 -18.75 -0.14
C PRO A 87 7.29 -17.36 0.32
N GLY A 88 6.11 -17.25 0.92
CA GLY A 88 5.55 -16.00 1.42
C GLY A 88 4.59 -15.29 0.48
N PHE A 89 4.53 -15.66 -0.81
CA PHE A 89 3.50 -15.15 -1.72
C PHE A 89 2.21 -15.93 -1.53
N SER A 90 1.12 -15.23 -1.24
CA SER A 90 -0.24 -15.77 -1.12
C SER A 90 -1.22 -15.00 -2.00
N GLU A 91 -2.44 -15.49 -2.13
CA GLU A 91 -3.56 -14.85 -2.84
C GLU A 91 -3.26 -14.38 -4.28
N LEU A 92 -2.35 -15.06 -4.96
CA LEU A 92 -1.90 -14.71 -6.30
C LEU A 92 -3.04 -14.74 -7.32
N THR A 93 -3.43 -13.59 -7.83
CA THR A 93 -4.51 -13.45 -8.81
C THR A 93 -4.10 -12.55 -9.96
N VAL A 94 -4.36 -13.00 -11.19
CA VAL A 94 -4.23 -12.14 -12.38
C VAL A 94 -5.52 -11.38 -12.55
N VAL A 95 -5.44 -10.05 -12.68
CA VAL A 95 -6.59 -9.22 -12.99
C VAL A 95 -7.10 -9.63 -14.37
N ARG A 96 -8.30 -10.24 -14.40
CA ARG A 96 -8.88 -10.73 -15.64
C ARG A 96 -9.50 -9.59 -16.43
N GLU A 97 -8.84 -9.18 -17.48
CA GLU A 97 -9.38 -8.24 -18.45
C GLU A 97 -10.06 -8.96 -19.61
N LEU A 98 -9.53 -10.13 -20.00
CA LEU A 98 -10.03 -10.94 -21.11
C LEU A 98 -10.98 -12.04 -20.64
N GLY A 99 -11.91 -12.38 -21.48
CA GLY A 99 -12.80 -13.54 -21.29
C GLY A 99 -14.26 -13.20 -21.06
N GLN A 100 -14.66 -11.92 -21.14
CA GLN A 100 -16.09 -11.59 -21.19
C GLN A 100 -16.63 -11.85 -22.61
N PRO A 101 -17.68 -12.67 -22.75
CA PRO A 101 -18.33 -12.86 -24.05
C PRO A 101 -18.91 -11.52 -24.50
N SER A 102 -18.50 -11.08 -25.68
CA SER A 102 -19.00 -9.87 -26.34
C SER A 102 -19.53 -10.23 -27.72
N LEU A 103 -20.60 -9.61 -28.13
CA LEU A 103 -21.09 -9.73 -29.49
C LEU A 103 -20.56 -8.55 -30.31
N ILE A 104 -19.82 -8.85 -31.33
CA ILE A 104 -19.25 -7.86 -32.27
C ILE A 104 -20.11 -7.82 -33.51
N ILE A 105 -20.55 -6.63 -33.92
CA ILE A 105 -21.33 -6.35 -35.11
C ILE A 105 -20.50 -5.40 -35.97
N ASN A 106 -19.81 -5.94 -36.99
CA ASN A 106 -19.03 -5.17 -37.93
C ASN A 106 -19.85 -4.86 -39.16
N VAL A 107 -20.28 -3.62 -39.31
CA VAL A 107 -21.06 -3.17 -40.46
C VAL A 107 -20.21 -3.14 -41.71
N ASP A 108 -20.59 -3.85 -42.75
CA ASP A 108 -19.95 -3.85 -44.04
C ASP A 108 -20.41 -2.62 -44.88
N ARG A 109 -19.52 -1.65 -44.99
CA ARG A 109 -19.84 -0.36 -45.66
C ARG A 109 -20.15 -0.50 -47.12
N ASP A 110 -19.55 -1.47 -47.83
CA ASP A 110 -19.84 -1.70 -49.25
C ASP A 110 -21.24 -2.32 -49.44
N LYS A 111 -21.63 -3.20 -48.55
CA LYS A 111 -22.98 -3.81 -48.59
C LYS A 111 -24.06 -2.78 -48.29
N ILE A 112 -23.91 -1.99 -47.21
CA ILE A 112 -24.92 -0.98 -46.86
C ILE A 112 -25.03 0.10 -47.93
N ALA A 113 -23.92 0.49 -48.57
CA ALA A 113 -23.97 1.47 -49.65
C ALA A 113 -24.78 1.03 -50.85
N ARG A 114 -24.81 -0.27 -51.22
CA ARG A 114 -25.66 -0.82 -52.29
C ARG A 114 -27.14 -0.63 -52.09
N TYR A 115 -27.56 -0.60 -50.82
CA TYR A 115 -28.94 -0.42 -50.43
C TYR A 115 -29.29 1.02 -50.03
N GLY A 116 -28.31 1.94 -50.09
CA GLY A 116 -28.49 3.33 -49.67
C GLY A 116 -28.69 3.52 -48.17
N ILE A 117 -28.23 2.57 -47.36
CA ILE A 117 -28.34 2.58 -45.89
C ILE A 117 -27.15 3.27 -45.30
N ASN A 118 -27.31 4.12 -44.28
CA ASN A 118 -26.22 4.71 -43.56
C ASN A 118 -25.82 3.81 -42.36
N VAL A 119 -24.54 3.91 -41.93
CA VAL A 119 -24.08 3.21 -40.75
C VAL A 119 -24.90 3.58 -39.51
N SER A 120 -25.27 4.87 -39.39
CA SER A 120 -26.10 5.39 -38.30
C SER A 120 -27.46 4.69 -38.19
N ASP A 121 -28.06 4.29 -39.35
CA ASP A 121 -29.39 3.63 -39.35
C ASP A 121 -29.26 2.21 -38.77
N VAL A 122 -28.17 1.50 -39.11
CA VAL A 122 -27.84 0.19 -38.55
C VAL A 122 -27.55 0.30 -37.05
N GLU A 123 -26.73 1.28 -36.65
CA GLU A 123 -26.39 1.52 -35.25
C GLU A 123 -27.63 1.86 -34.41
N ALA A 124 -28.52 2.72 -34.93
CA ALA A 124 -29.80 3.08 -34.26
C ALA A 124 -30.70 1.86 -34.08
N LEU A 125 -30.77 0.97 -35.08
CA LEU A 125 -31.53 -0.28 -34.96
C LEU A 125 -30.92 -1.18 -33.88
N VAL A 126 -29.63 -1.41 -33.90
CA VAL A 126 -28.94 -2.26 -32.90
C VAL A 126 -29.12 -1.68 -31.50
N GLN A 127 -28.92 -0.37 -31.33
CA GLN A 127 -29.08 0.30 -30.06
C GLN A 127 -30.50 0.19 -29.53
N SER A 128 -31.52 0.40 -30.38
CA SER A 128 -32.93 0.32 -29.98
C SER A 128 -33.39 -1.12 -29.75
N ALA A 129 -33.08 -2.02 -30.69
CA ALA A 129 -33.60 -3.39 -30.66
C ALA A 129 -32.90 -4.26 -29.58
N VAL A 130 -31.57 -4.16 -29.46
CA VAL A 130 -30.78 -5.00 -28.56
C VAL A 130 -30.54 -4.31 -27.24
N GLY A 131 -30.02 -3.08 -27.24
CA GLY A 131 -29.68 -2.31 -26.03
C GLY A 131 -30.92 -1.78 -25.30
N GLY A 132 -31.87 -1.31 -26.07
CA GLY A 132 -33.01 -0.55 -25.59
C GLY A 132 -32.73 0.96 -25.59
N GLN A 133 -33.58 1.73 -26.21
CA GLN A 133 -33.49 3.19 -26.23
C GLN A 133 -34.65 3.80 -25.47
N ALA A 134 -34.38 4.79 -24.64
CA ALA A 134 -35.41 5.57 -23.98
C ALA A 134 -36.15 6.40 -25.04
N ALA A 135 -37.45 6.10 -25.28
CA ALA A 135 -38.30 6.86 -26.18
C ALA A 135 -38.78 8.17 -25.55
N THR A 136 -39.03 8.15 -24.24
CA THR A 136 -39.43 9.32 -23.43
C THR A 136 -39.28 9.00 -21.96
N GLN A 137 -39.52 9.99 -21.11
CA GLN A 137 -39.55 9.84 -19.67
C GLN A 137 -40.93 10.01 -19.10
N VAL A 138 -41.33 9.15 -18.18
CA VAL A 138 -42.56 9.23 -17.42
C VAL A 138 -42.30 9.85 -16.07
N ILE A 139 -42.99 10.95 -15.78
CA ILE A 139 -42.83 11.67 -14.51
C ILE A 139 -43.91 11.18 -13.56
N GLN A 140 -43.54 10.64 -12.40
CA GLN A 140 -44.44 10.24 -11.32
C GLN A 140 -44.03 10.95 -10.02
N GLY A 141 -44.69 12.06 -9.73
CA GLY A 141 -44.35 12.93 -8.63
C GLY A 141 -42.95 13.56 -8.85
N GLU A 142 -42.01 13.25 -7.99
CA GLU A 142 -40.58 13.71 -8.08
C GLU A 142 -39.69 12.71 -8.81
N LYS A 143 -40.20 11.56 -9.24
CA LYS A 143 -39.41 10.50 -9.86
C LYS A 143 -39.57 10.51 -11.38
N LEU A 144 -38.45 10.36 -12.08
CA LEU A 144 -38.36 10.20 -13.53
C LEU A 144 -38.08 8.74 -13.86
N PHE A 145 -38.87 8.16 -14.73
CA PHE A 145 -38.72 6.79 -15.24
C PHE A 145 -38.55 6.81 -16.74
N ASP A 146 -37.51 6.18 -17.27
CA ASP A 146 -37.31 6.05 -18.69
C ASP A 146 -38.30 5.02 -19.27
N LEU A 147 -39.03 5.41 -20.31
CA LEU A 147 -39.82 4.49 -21.13
C LEU A 147 -38.89 3.91 -22.21
N VAL A 148 -38.43 2.70 -21.99
CA VAL A 148 -37.46 2.04 -22.87
C VAL A 148 -38.17 1.09 -23.83
N VAL A 149 -37.89 1.24 -25.12
CA VAL A 149 -38.37 0.34 -26.19
C VAL A 149 -37.21 -0.56 -26.60
N ARG A 150 -37.41 -1.87 -26.57
CA ARG A 150 -36.45 -2.86 -27.08
C ARG A 150 -37.17 -4.15 -27.50
N MET A 151 -36.48 -4.97 -28.29
CA MET A 151 -37.03 -6.27 -28.69
C MET A 151 -37.16 -7.22 -27.49
N GLU A 152 -38.12 -8.14 -27.57
CA GLU A 152 -38.27 -9.20 -26.57
C GLU A 152 -37.02 -10.06 -26.50
N PRO A 153 -36.69 -10.67 -25.32
CA PRO A 153 -35.48 -11.43 -25.12
C PRO A 153 -35.20 -12.48 -26.19
N GLN A 154 -36.21 -13.19 -26.63
CA GLN A 154 -36.11 -14.26 -27.65
C GLN A 154 -35.49 -13.80 -28.98
N PHE A 155 -35.65 -12.52 -29.35
CA PHE A 155 -35.13 -11.97 -30.62
C PHE A 155 -33.72 -11.33 -30.45
N ARG A 156 -33.11 -11.39 -29.28
CA ARG A 156 -31.78 -10.77 -28.99
C ARG A 156 -30.85 -11.62 -28.13
N GLN A 157 -31.10 -12.93 -28.02
CA GLN A 157 -30.34 -13.83 -27.15
C GLN A 157 -29.01 -14.27 -27.74
N ASN A 158 -28.88 -14.33 -29.06
CA ASN A 158 -27.69 -14.82 -29.75
C ASN A 158 -27.44 -14.10 -31.06
N ALA A 159 -26.27 -14.32 -31.64
CA ALA A 159 -25.82 -13.69 -32.89
C ALA A 159 -26.81 -13.94 -34.08
N ARG A 160 -27.44 -15.14 -34.12
CA ARG A 160 -28.36 -15.51 -35.20
C ARG A 160 -29.63 -14.69 -35.14
N GLU A 161 -30.24 -14.57 -33.97
CA GLU A 161 -31.50 -13.82 -33.80
C GLU A 161 -31.25 -12.31 -34.03
N ILE A 162 -30.13 -11.78 -33.58
CA ILE A 162 -29.76 -10.40 -33.86
C ILE A 162 -29.48 -10.20 -35.34
N GLY A 163 -28.90 -11.18 -36.04
CA GLY A 163 -28.69 -11.14 -37.49
C GLY A 163 -30.01 -11.12 -38.30
N ASN A 164 -31.12 -11.63 -37.74
CA ASN A 164 -32.43 -11.61 -38.36
C ASN A 164 -33.20 -10.27 -38.19
N LEU A 165 -32.64 -9.32 -37.43
CA LEU A 165 -33.23 -7.98 -37.30
C LEU A 165 -33.27 -7.28 -38.67
N LEU A 166 -34.41 -6.66 -38.99
CA LEU A 166 -34.63 -6.06 -40.28
C LEU A 166 -34.29 -4.58 -40.29
N VAL A 167 -33.36 -4.20 -41.15
CA VAL A 167 -32.97 -2.80 -41.40
C VAL A 167 -33.79 -2.26 -42.58
N GLY A 168 -34.45 -1.13 -42.37
CA GLY A 168 -35.21 -0.48 -43.43
C GLY A 168 -34.30 0.26 -44.40
N THR A 169 -34.57 0.11 -45.72
CA THR A 169 -33.89 0.89 -46.76
C THR A 169 -34.71 2.14 -47.10
N PRO A 170 -34.10 3.20 -47.66
CA PRO A 170 -34.87 4.36 -48.16
C PRO A 170 -35.90 4.02 -49.22
N ALA A 171 -35.72 2.91 -49.95
CA ALA A 171 -36.70 2.40 -50.94
C ALA A 171 -37.86 1.59 -50.32
N GLY A 172 -37.91 1.46 -49.00
CA GLY A 172 -38.96 0.73 -48.30
C GLY A 172 -38.76 -0.79 -48.19
N GLN A 173 -37.61 -1.32 -48.62
CA GLN A 173 -37.26 -2.72 -48.46
C GLN A 173 -36.73 -2.96 -47.03
N GLN A 174 -36.87 -4.19 -46.55
CA GLN A 174 -36.31 -4.62 -45.27
C GLN A 174 -35.26 -5.68 -45.50
N ILE A 175 -34.02 -5.41 -45.06
CA ILE A 175 -32.88 -6.27 -45.25
C ILE A 175 -32.44 -6.83 -43.91
N PRO A 176 -32.19 -8.15 -43.74
CA PRO A 176 -31.65 -8.72 -42.51
C PRO A 176 -30.29 -8.13 -42.21
N LEU A 177 -30.02 -7.87 -40.91
CA LEU A 177 -28.75 -7.31 -40.46
C LEU A 177 -27.55 -8.20 -40.82
N SER A 178 -27.75 -9.54 -40.88
CA SER A 178 -26.72 -10.51 -41.30
C SER A 178 -26.26 -10.33 -42.75
N GLU A 179 -27.08 -9.71 -43.64
CA GLU A 179 -26.66 -9.38 -44.97
C GLU A 179 -25.80 -8.09 -45.04
N LEU A 180 -25.90 -7.25 -43.97
CA LEU A 180 -25.28 -5.92 -43.90
C LEU A 180 -24.07 -5.87 -42.98
N ALA A 181 -23.89 -6.83 -42.09
CA ALA A 181 -22.87 -6.86 -41.08
C ALA A 181 -22.34 -8.28 -40.83
N ASP A 182 -21.10 -8.38 -40.42
CA ASP A 182 -20.52 -9.59 -39.82
C ASP A 182 -20.81 -9.59 -38.33
N ILE A 183 -21.50 -10.64 -37.85
CA ILE A 183 -21.97 -10.77 -36.48
C ILE A 183 -21.36 -12.02 -35.88
N HIS A 184 -20.46 -11.86 -34.92
CA HIS A 184 -19.83 -12.99 -34.26
C HIS A 184 -19.60 -12.74 -32.76
N GLU A 185 -19.58 -13.83 -31.99
CA GLU A 185 -19.19 -13.79 -30.60
C GLU A 185 -17.68 -13.71 -30.48
N SER A 186 -17.20 -12.83 -29.64
CA SER A 186 -15.80 -12.67 -29.33
C SER A 186 -15.59 -12.64 -27.83
N SER A 187 -14.47 -13.18 -27.39
CA SER A 187 -14.01 -13.04 -26.01
C SER A 187 -13.08 -11.84 -25.95
N GLY A 188 -13.63 -10.70 -25.59
CA GLY A 188 -12.91 -9.43 -25.52
C GLY A 188 -12.47 -9.04 -24.12
N ALA A 189 -11.76 -7.91 -24.03
CA ALA A 189 -11.44 -7.27 -22.77
C ALA A 189 -12.65 -6.51 -22.24
N SER A 190 -13.07 -6.79 -21.00
CA SER A 190 -14.11 -6.02 -20.32
C SER A 190 -13.62 -4.66 -19.86
N PHE A 191 -12.37 -4.59 -19.41
CA PHE A 191 -11.66 -3.39 -19.01
C PHE A 191 -10.24 -3.41 -19.57
N ILE A 192 -9.71 -2.26 -19.88
CA ILE A 192 -8.31 -2.07 -20.29
C ILE A 192 -7.69 -1.06 -19.33
N TYR A 193 -6.92 -1.54 -18.37
CA TYR A 193 -6.22 -0.69 -17.44
C TYR A 193 -5.07 0.06 -18.13
N ARG A 194 -4.93 1.34 -17.82
CA ARG A 194 -3.87 2.18 -18.34
C ARG A 194 -3.26 3.04 -17.26
N GLU A 195 -1.95 3.14 -17.31
CA GLU A 195 -1.17 4.03 -16.46
C GLU A 195 -0.13 4.73 -17.33
N ASN A 196 -0.04 6.05 -17.22
CA ASN A 196 0.84 6.87 -18.07
C ASN A 196 0.70 6.53 -19.57
N ASN A 197 -0.55 6.41 -20.02
CA ASN A 197 -0.96 6.06 -21.39
C ASN A 197 -0.52 4.65 -21.88
N SER A 198 0.12 3.84 -21.04
CA SER A 198 0.49 2.45 -21.35
C SER A 198 -0.55 1.48 -20.80
N ARG A 199 -0.94 0.47 -21.59
CA ARG A 199 -1.80 -0.63 -21.11
C ARG A 199 -1.00 -1.50 -20.16
N TYR A 200 -1.67 -2.05 -19.14
CA TYR A 200 -1.04 -3.02 -18.25
C TYR A 200 -2.02 -4.11 -17.78
N ILE A 201 -1.48 -5.25 -17.40
CA ILE A 201 -2.18 -6.28 -16.63
C ILE A 201 -1.44 -6.45 -15.32
N GLY A 202 -2.21 -6.51 -14.22
CA GLY A 202 -1.69 -6.70 -12.86
C GLY A 202 -1.76 -8.15 -12.41
N VAL A 203 -0.70 -8.61 -11.76
CA VAL A 203 -0.71 -9.82 -10.92
C VAL A 203 -0.74 -9.36 -9.49
N GLN A 204 -1.90 -9.45 -8.86
CA GLN A 204 -2.12 -9.13 -7.45
C GLN A 204 -1.57 -10.23 -6.57
N TYR A 205 -1.06 -9.88 -5.39
CA TYR A 205 -0.55 -10.84 -4.42
C TYR A 205 -0.58 -10.24 -3.01
N SER A 206 -0.53 -11.12 -2.01
CA SER A 206 -0.28 -10.78 -0.61
C SER A 206 1.03 -11.41 -0.14
N VAL A 207 1.65 -10.87 0.90
CA VAL A 207 2.85 -11.45 1.51
C VAL A 207 2.53 -11.86 2.95
N GLU A 208 2.74 -13.13 3.27
CA GLU A 208 2.47 -13.69 4.58
C GLU A 208 3.68 -14.41 5.17
N GLY A 209 3.82 -14.32 6.49
CA GLY A 209 4.83 -15.07 7.26
C GLY A 209 6.27 -14.60 7.09
N ARG A 210 6.52 -13.54 6.31
CA ARG A 210 7.85 -12.97 6.12
C ARG A 210 7.80 -11.47 5.76
N ASP A 211 8.94 -10.83 5.79
CA ASP A 211 9.13 -9.44 5.44
C ASP A 211 8.90 -9.17 3.94
N LEU A 212 8.21 -8.06 3.64
CA LEU A 212 7.82 -7.67 2.29
C LEU A 212 9.01 -7.51 1.35
N GLN A 213 10.07 -6.82 1.78
CA GLN A 213 11.22 -6.55 0.92
C GLN A 213 11.92 -7.85 0.51
N SER A 214 12.19 -8.76 1.47
CA SER A 214 12.83 -10.04 1.18
C SER A 214 11.97 -10.93 0.27
N ALA A 215 10.64 -10.90 0.45
CA ALA A 215 9.72 -11.63 -0.43
C ALA A 215 9.77 -11.09 -1.86
N VAL A 216 9.69 -9.78 -2.03
CA VAL A 216 9.75 -9.15 -3.36
C VAL A 216 11.11 -9.34 -4.02
N ASP A 217 12.22 -9.27 -3.28
CA ASP A 217 13.57 -9.54 -3.82
C ASP A 217 13.69 -10.97 -4.35
N ASP A 218 13.10 -11.95 -3.64
CA ASP A 218 13.03 -13.34 -4.12
C ASP A 218 12.11 -13.45 -5.34
N GLY A 219 10.97 -12.76 -5.32
CA GLY A 219 10.05 -12.69 -6.45
C GLY A 219 10.70 -12.09 -7.70
N GLN A 220 11.44 -11.01 -7.55
CA GLN A 220 12.20 -10.38 -8.64
C GLN A 220 13.23 -11.34 -9.25
N ARG A 221 13.94 -12.09 -8.41
CA ARG A 221 14.88 -13.12 -8.86
C ARG A 221 14.17 -14.25 -9.61
N ALA A 222 13.00 -14.69 -9.11
CA ALA A 222 12.22 -15.76 -9.72
C ALA A 222 11.66 -15.42 -11.11
N ILE A 223 11.44 -14.13 -11.42
CA ILE A 223 10.92 -13.67 -12.72
C ILE A 223 11.96 -12.92 -13.56
N ALA A 224 13.23 -12.92 -13.14
CA ALA A 224 14.27 -12.15 -13.82
C ALA A 224 14.51 -12.60 -15.27
N ASP A 225 14.35 -13.88 -15.57
CA ASP A 225 14.42 -14.46 -16.92
C ASP A 225 13.25 -13.95 -17.79
N ILE A 226 12.05 -13.90 -17.24
CA ILE A 226 10.87 -13.37 -17.92
C ILE A 226 11.09 -11.89 -18.24
N ALA A 227 11.58 -11.10 -17.27
CA ALA A 227 11.83 -9.67 -17.46
C ALA A 227 12.87 -9.39 -18.58
N ARG A 228 13.90 -10.23 -18.69
CA ARG A 228 14.94 -10.12 -19.74
C ARG A 228 14.46 -10.54 -21.13
N THR A 229 13.48 -11.43 -21.19
CA THR A 229 12.95 -11.99 -22.46
C THR A 229 11.70 -11.26 -22.95
N LEU A 230 11.29 -10.17 -22.31
CA LEU A 230 10.16 -9.36 -22.74
C LEU A 230 10.45 -8.74 -24.13
N PRO A 231 9.44 -8.70 -25.01
CA PRO A 231 9.57 -8.01 -26.29
C PRO A 231 9.81 -6.50 -26.08
N GLN A 232 10.35 -5.85 -27.11
CA GLN A 232 10.55 -4.40 -27.10
C GLN A 232 9.20 -3.67 -26.83
N GLY A 233 9.21 -2.67 -25.96
CA GLY A 233 8.02 -1.93 -25.56
C GLY A 233 7.23 -2.54 -24.40
N TYR A 234 7.69 -3.68 -23.87
CA TYR A 234 7.13 -4.27 -22.66
C TYR A 234 8.03 -4.03 -21.45
N ARG A 235 7.43 -3.83 -20.29
CA ARG A 235 8.15 -3.66 -19.02
C ARG A 235 7.36 -4.22 -17.84
N ILE A 236 8.06 -4.59 -16.78
CA ILE A 236 7.48 -5.00 -15.51
C ILE A 236 7.78 -3.92 -14.46
N ALA A 237 6.80 -3.62 -13.63
CA ALA A 237 6.98 -2.79 -12.44
C ALA A 237 6.29 -3.45 -11.24
N TRP A 238 6.92 -3.31 -10.08
CA TRP A 238 6.35 -3.71 -8.80
C TRP A 238 5.68 -2.48 -8.20
N GLY A 239 4.40 -2.58 -7.92
CA GLY A 239 3.56 -1.46 -7.47
C GLY A 239 2.91 -1.72 -6.12
N GLY A 240 2.19 -0.70 -5.65
CA GLY A 240 1.53 -0.69 -4.36
C GLY A 240 2.46 -0.35 -3.22
N GLU A 241 2.18 -0.88 -2.05
CA GLU A 241 2.97 -0.64 -0.82
C GLU A 241 4.47 -0.85 -1.01
N TYR A 242 4.88 -1.77 -1.88
CA TYR A 242 6.31 -1.95 -2.20
C TYR A 242 6.91 -0.75 -2.93
N GLY A 243 6.18 -0.16 -3.86
CA GLY A 243 6.64 1.05 -4.56
C GLY A 243 6.83 2.22 -3.60
N GLU A 244 5.87 2.42 -2.70
CA GLU A 244 5.93 3.43 -1.65
C GLU A 244 7.05 3.18 -0.65
N LEU A 245 7.28 1.92 -0.27
CA LEU A 245 8.39 1.54 0.60
C LEU A 245 9.73 1.89 -0.04
N LEU A 246 9.90 1.64 -1.35
CA LEU A 246 11.13 2.01 -2.06
C LEU A 246 11.33 3.54 -2.14
N GLU A 247 10.26 4.28 -2.43
CA GLU A 247 10.31 5.74 -2.48
C GLU A 247 10.60 6.34 -1.11
N ALA A 248 9.93 5.86 -0.08
CA ALA A 248 10.19 6.26 1.30
C ALA A 248 11.62 5.92 1.74
N LYS A 249 12.13 4.72 1.37
CA LYS A 249 13.52 4.33 1.63
C LYS A 249 14.50 5.28 0.96
N HIS A 250 14.28 5.61 -0.31
CA HIS A 250 15.14 6.55 -1.03
C HIS A 250 15.11 7.95 -0.39
N GLN A 251 13.93 8.44 0.01
CA GLN A 251 13.81 9.70 0.73
C GLN A 251 14.56 9.64 2.07
N MET A 252 14.47 8.53 2.82
CA MET A 252 15.16 8.36 4.08
C MET A 252 16.70 8.28 3.93
N GLU A 253 17.20 7.71 2.86
CA GLU A 253 18.63 7.68 2.54
C GLU A 253 19.20 9.10 2.34
N ILE A 254 18.38 10.07 1.95
CA ILE A 254 18.78 11.47 1.78
C ILE A 254 18.48 12.27 3.06
N ILE A 255 17.27 12.18 3.58
CA ILE A 255 16.81 12.99 4.71
C ILE A 255 17.48 12.58 6.01
N GLY A 256 17.71 11.28 6.23
CA GLY A 256 18.35 10.78 7.46
C GLY A 256 19.73 11.36 7.69
N PRO A 257 20.69 11.19 6.77
CA PRO A 257 22.02 11.80 6.90
C PRO A 257 21.99 13.33 6.98
N LEU A 258 21.10 13.98 6.23
CA LEU A 258 20.93 15.44 6.27
C LEU A 258 20.46 15.91 7.65
N ALA A 259 19.48 15.24 8.24
CA ALA A 259 19.00 15.54 9.59
C ALA A 259 20.12 15.35 10.64
N LEU A 260 20.87 14.26 10.55
CA LEU A 260 22.03 14.01 11.42
C LEU A 260 23.09 15.10 11.25
N LEU A 261 23.36 15.53 10.02
CA LEU A 261 24.31 16.63 9.76
C LEU A 261 23.85 17.93 10.40
N ILE A 262 22.57 18.29 10.26
CA ILE A 262 21.99 19.49 10.85
C ILE A 262 22.07 19.42 12.38
N ILE A 263 21.69 18.29 12.98
CA ILE A 263 21.81 18.09 14.44
C ILE A 263 23.26 18.24 14.87
N PHE A 264 24.20 17.63 14.15
CA PHE A 264 25.62 17.74 14.44
C PHE A 264 26.13 19.19 14.34
N MET A 265 25.71 19.94 13.32
CA MET A 265 26.05 21.36 13.17
C MET A 265 25.52 22.22 14.34
N ILE A 266 24.27 21.97 14.76
CA ILE A 266 23.69 22.66 15.92
C ILE A 266 24.45 22.35 17.19
N LEU A 267 24.79 21.08 17.42
CA LEU A 267 25.60 20.64 18.57
C LEU A 267 27.00 21.24 18.53
N PHE A 268 27.60 21.28 17.34
CA PHE A 268 28.92 21.92 17.17
C PHE A 268 28.86 23.43 17.50
N ALA A 269 27.84 24.13 17.00
CA ALA A 269 27.66 25.54 17.31
C ALA A 269 27.40 25.79 18.81
N LEU A 270 26.74 24.82 19.50
CA LEU A 270 26.48 24.91 20.93
C LEU A 270 27.75 24.71 21.79
N TYR A 271 28.63 23.77 21.42
CA TYR A 271 29.76 23.37 22.23
C TYR A 271 31.11 23.93 21.72
N ASP A 272 31.16 24.48 20.52
CA ASP A 272 32.36 24.95 19.81
C ASP A 272 33.52 23.92 19.87
N ASN A 273 33.15 22.63 19.85
CA ASN A 273 34.07 21.52 19.96
C ASN A 273 33.45 20.27 19.28
N PHE A 274 34.26 19.51 18.58
CA PHE A 274 33.85 18.25 17.94
C PHE A 274 33.60 17.09 18.92
N LYS A 275 34.25 17.07 20.07
CA LYS A 275 34.22 15.95 21.01
C LYS A 275 32.83 15.70 21.57
N PHE A 276 32.20 16.74 22.10
CA PHE A 276 30.88 16.60 22.73
C PHE A 276 29.76 16.23 21.75
N PRO A 277 29.67 16.86 20.56
CA PRO A 277 28.74 16.44 19.53
C PRO A 277 28.88 14.98 19.11
N VAL A 278 30.13 14.52 18.89
CA VAL A 278 30.38 13.12 18.55
C VAL A 278 30.01 12.18 19.69
N THR A 279 30.32 12.53 20.93
CA THR A 279 29.96 11.73 22.12
C THR A 279 28.44 11.61 22.27
N ILE A 280 27.70 12.71 22.09
CA ILE A 280 26.24 12.72 22.14
C ILE A 280 25.67 11.86 21.01
N ALA A 281 26.13 12.08 19.78
CA ALA A 281 25.65 11.33 18.61
C ALA A 281 25.91 9.81 18.78
N LEU A 282 27.10 9.44 19.23
CA LEU A 282 27.46 8.04 19.48
C LEU A 282 26.60 7.42 20.59
N GLY A 283 26.38 8.13 21.69
CA GLY A 283 25.51 7.68 22.79
C GLY A 283 24.08 7.44 22.32
N VAL A 284 23.54 8.33 21.51
CA VAL A 284 22.20 8.19 20.93
C VAL A 284 22.14 6.98 19.99
N VAL A 285 23.05 6.87 19.02
CA VAL A 285 23.06 5.77 18.04
C VAL A 285 23.22 4.40 18.71
N LEU A 286 23.96 4.30 19.80
CA LEU A 286 24.19 3.02 20.50
C LEU A 286 22.99 2.60 21.37
N THR A 287 22.24 3.55 21.92
CA THR A 287 21.20 3.23 22.93
C THR A 287 19.78 3.14 22.38
N GLU A 288 19.47 3.96 21.39
CA GLU A 288 18.11 4.14 20.92
C GLU A 288 17.54 2.96 20.11
N PRO A 289 18.23 2.44 19.09
CA PRO A 289 17.67 1.39 18.25
C PRO A 289 17.44 0.07 19.01
N VAL A 290 18.20 -0.17 20.09
CA VAL A 290 18.16 -1.45 20.80
C VAL A 290 16.76 -1.76 21.32
N GLY A 291 16.17 -0.86 22.10
CA GLY A 291 14.83 -1.06 22.67
C GLY A 291 13.75 -1.08 21.59
N ALA A 292 13.86 -0.21 20.61
CA ALA A 292 12.93 -0.11 19.51
C ALA A 292 12.87 -1.41 18.67
N LEU A 293 14.03 -1.95 18.28
CA LEU A 293 14.11 -3.17 17.47
C LEU A 293 13.68 -4.41 18.27
N ILE A 294 14.02 -4.49 19.57
CA ILE A 294 13.55 -5.56 20.44
C ILE A 294 12.02 -5.53 20.55
N ALA A 295 11.42 -4.35 20.74
CA ALA A 295 9.97 -4.23 20.88
C ALA A 295 9.22 -4.57 19.59
N LEU A 296 9.70 -4.14 18.42
CA LEU A 296 9.12 -4.54 17.14
C LEU A 296 9.12 -6.06 16.98
N LYS A 297 10.24 -6.71 17.36
CA LYS A 297 10.34 -8.17 17.31
C LYS A 297 9.38 -8.85 18.29
N LEU A 298 9.28 -8.37 19.53
CA LEU A 298 8.41 -8.95 20.58
C LEU A 298 6.93 -8.77 20.27
N THR A 299 6.56 -7.65 19.64
CA THR A 299 5.16 -7.34 19.27
C THR A 299 4.78 -7.92 17.91
N HIS A 300 5.68 -8.65 17.25
CA HIS A 300 5.52 -9.14 15.88
C HIS A 300 5.10 -8.04 14.88
N THR A 301 5.53 -6.80 15.14
CA THR A 301 5.22 -5.65 14.29
C THR A 301 6.28 -5.56 13.19
N PRO A 302 5.91 -5.51 11.91
CA PRO A 302 6.88 -5.43 10.81
C PRO A 302 7.65 -4.10 10.86
N PHE A 303 8.90 -4.15 10.42
CA PHE A 303 9.71 -2.95 10.25
C PHE A 303 9.19 -2.19 9.02
N SER A 304 8.57 -1.04 9.23
CA SER A 304 7.90 -0.23 8.22
C SER A 304 8.49 1.18 8.13
N VAL A 305 8.06 1.96 7.15
CA VAL A 305 8.37 3.39 7.02
C VAL A 305 8.03 4.15 8.31
N SER A 306 6.88 3.83 8.92
CA SER A 306 6.45 4.41 10.19
C SER A 306 7.43 4.09 11.34
N SER A 307 8.01 2.89 11.36
CA SER A 307 9.05 2.51 12.33
C SER A 307 10.32 3.35 12.15
N VAL A 308 10.74 3.61 10.91
CA VAL A 308 11.91 4.45 10.61
C VAL A 308 11.68 5.89 11.01
N LEU A 309 10.49 6.44 10.72
CA LEU A 309 10.09 7.78 11.19
C LEU A 309 10.09 7.85 12.72
N GLY A 310 9.60 6.80 13.39
CA GLY A 310 9.67 6.68 14.84
C GLY A 310 11.10 6.72 15.38
N LEU A 311 12.03 6.01 14.73
CA LEU A 311 13.45 6.06 15.10
C LEU A 311 14.07 7.45 14.93
N LEU A 312 13.76 8.16 13.82
CA LEU A 312 14.24 9.52 13.61
C LEU A 312 13.69 10.50 14.66
N ALA A 313 12.40 10.41 14.96
CA ALA A 313 11.78 11.22 16.01
C ALA A 313 12.39 10.93 17.39
N LEU A 314 12.62 9.65 17.71
CA LEU A 314 13.27 9.21 18.93
C LEU A 314 14.69 9.77 19.06
N MET A 315 15.48 9.74 17.98
CA MET A 315 16.82 10.32 17.95
C MET A 315 16.80 11.81 18.30
N GLY A 316 15.84 12.58 17.78
CA GLY A 316 15.69 14.00 18.10
C GLY A 316 15.47 14.25 19.60
N VAL A 317 14.51 13.55 20.21
CA VAL A 317 14.22 13.60 21.66
C VAL A 317 15.43 13.20 22.48
N SER A 318 16.20 12.28 21.98
CA SER A 318 17.34 11.72 22.67
C SER A 318 18.54 12.65 22.67
N VAL A 319 18.79 13.31 21.56
CA VAL A 319 19.82 14.38 21.49
C VAL A 319 19.51 15.48 22.50
N GLU A 320 18.25 15.94 22.57
CA GLU A 320 17.83 16.97 23.51
C GLU A 320 18.22 16.60 24.96
N THR A 321 17.92 15.39 25.38
CA THR A 321 18.22 14.97 26.76
C THR A 321 19.72 14.78 26.99
N ALA A 322 20.45 14.26 26.00
CA ALA A 322 21.91 14.14 26.10
C ALA A 322 22.58 15.52 26.21
N VAL A 323 22.06 16.52 25.45
CA VAL A 323 22.48 17.91 25.56
C VAL A 323 22.26 18.48 26.96
N ILE A 324 21.07 18.25 27.53
CA ILE A 324 20.75 18.70 28.91
C ILE A 324 21.73 18.09 29.93
N LEU A 325 22.05 16.79 29.79
CA LEU A 325 22.98 16.12 30.68
C LEU A 325 24.41 16.67 30.53
N VAL A 326 24.93 16.70 29.31
CA VAL A 326 26.29 17.16 29.02
C VAL A 326 26.52 18.62 29.40
N SER A 327 25.53 19.48 29.09
CA SER A 327 25.56 20.90 29.45
C SER A 327 25.62 21.07 30.99
N TYR A 328 24.88 20.24 31.74
CA TYR A 328 24.93 20.30 33.21
C TYR A 328 26.23 19.75 33.79
N ILE A 329 26.79 18.69 33.20
CA ILE A 329 28.13 18.21 33.58
C ILE A 329 29.15 19.34 33.36
N ASN A 330 29.14 19.98 32.20
CA ASN A 330 30.03 21.10 31.87
C ASN A 330 29.87 22.27 32.86
N LYS A 331 28.63 22.55 33.30
CA LYS A 331 28.36 23.57 34.31
C LYS A 331 29.07 23.23 35.65
N LEU A 332 28.91 22.00 36.14
CA LEU A 332 29.54 21.57 37.38
C LEU A 332 31.09 21.53 37.29
N ARG A 333 31.64 21.21 36.13
CA ARG A 333 33.07 21.28 35.86
C ARG A 333 33.60 22.73 35.89
N ARG A 334 32.83 23.71 35.44
CA ARG A 334 33.16 25.12 35.58
C ARG A 334 33.19 25.57 37.05
N GLU A 335 32.44 24.91 37.91
CA GLU A 335 32.43 25.11 39.35
C GLU A 335 33.62 24.39 40.05
N ASN A 336 34.66 24.00 39.27
CA ASN A 336 35.89 23.31 39.73
C ASN A 336 35.69 21.90 40.28
N LYS A 337 34.63 21.18 39.88
CA LYS A 337 34.44 19.76 40.20
C LYS A 337 35.25 18.91 39.21
N ASP A 338 35.86 17.84 39.70
CA ASP A 338 36.52 16.87 38.86
C ASP A 338 35.53 16.15 37.93
N ILE A 339 36.01 15.59 36.83
CA ILE A 339 35.16 14.99 35.76
C ILE A 339 34.19 13.95 36.33
N ARG A 340 34.67 13.02 37.14
CA ARG A 340 33.91 11.92 37.70
C ARG A 340 32.82 12.40 38.67
N THR A 341 33.16 13.32 39.59
CA THR A 341 32.20 13.89 40.54
C THR A 341 31.12 14.71 39.81
N ALA A 342 31.55 15.54 38.84
CA ALA A 342 30.59 16.33 38.03
C ALA A 342 29.64 15.44 37.24
N THR A 343 30.13 14.37 36.65
CA THR A 343 29.34 13.42 35.86
C THR A 343 28.32 12.67 36.73
N LEU A 344 28.78 12.16 37.91
CA LEU A 344 27.87 11.45 38.82
C LEU A 344 26.81 12.36 39.39
N GLU A 345 27.17 13.55 39.86
CA GLU A 345 26.23 14.51 40.45
C GLU A 345 25.21 15.02 39.39
N ALA A 346 25.69 15.34 38.19
CA ALA A 346 24.81 15.72 37.08
C ALA A 346 23.81 14.61 36.75
N SER A 347 24.27 13.36 36.67
CA SER A 347 23.38 12.23 36.38
C SER A 347 22.32 12.04 37.46
N LEU A 348 22.66 12.15 38.73
CA LEU A 348 21.71 12.05 39.83
C LEU A 348 20.69 13.20 39.83
N LEU A 349 21.14 14.45 39.63
CA LEU A 349 20.26 15.61 39.65
C LEU A 349 19.34 15.68 38.44
N ARG A 350 19.78 15.19 37.26
CA ARG A 350 19.00 15.19 36.03
C ARG A 350 18.14 13.91 35.86
N LEU A 351 18.35 12.88 36.66
CA LEU A 351 17.57 11.65 36.59
C LEU A 351 16.06 11.90 36.66
N ARG A 352 15.63 12.65 37.68
CA ARG A 352 14.20 12.92 37.89
C ARG A 352 13.53 13.68 36.74
N PRO A 353 14.05 14.84 36.26
CA PRO A 353 13.50 15.53 35.11
C PRO A 353 13.44 14.65 33.84
N ILE A 354 14.50 13.93 33.54
CA ILE A 354 14.57 13.07 32.35
C ILE A 354 13.58 11.90 32.43
N MET A 355 13.44 11.28 33.59
CA MET A 355 12.42 10.25 33.81
C MET A 355 11.02 10.79 33.62
N MET A 356 10.73 11.98 34.13
CA MET A 356 9.39 12.59 33.97
C MET A 356 9.05 12.89 32.52
N THR A 357 9.95 13.47 31.75
CA THR A 357 9.72 13.75 30.31
C THR A 357 9.53 12.45 29.51
N ALA A 358 10.36 11.44 29.74
CA ALA A 358 10.23 10.15 29.09
C ALA A 358 8.91 9.43 29.46
N LEU A 359 8.52 9.44 30.73
CA LEU A 359 7.24 8.83 31.16
C LEU A 359 6.02 9.55 30.57
N VAL A 360 6.04 10.88 30.51
CA VAL A 360 4.94 11.65 29.89
C VAL A 360 4.82 11.29 28.39
N ALA A 361 5.94 11.24 27.67
CA ALA A 361 5.94 10.86 26.26
C ALA A 361 5.48 9.39 26.06
N CYS A 362 5.95 8.45 26.90
CA CYS A 362 5.50 7.05 26.86
C CYS A 362 3.99 6.93 27.13
N LEU A 363 3.48 7.58 28.17
CA LEU A 363 2.06 7.53 28.49
C LEU A 363 1.19 8.17 27.41
N GLY A 364 1.66 9.25 26.79
CA GLY A 364 0.98 9.91 25.66
C GLY A 364 0.85 9.04 24.43
N LEU A 365 1.88 8.23 24.12
CA LEU A 365 1.90 7.35 22.94
C LEU A 365 1.44 5.91 23.23
N LEU A 366 1.28 5.53 24.49
CA LEU A 366 0.87 4.19 24.87
C LEU A 366 -0.47 3.75 24.25
N PRO A 367 -1.52 4.60 24.20
CA PRO A 367 -2.77 4.23 23.54
C PRO A 367 -2.58 3.90 22.05
N ALA A 368 -1.73 4.64 21.35
CA ALA A 368 -1.42 4.39 19.95
C ALA A 368 -0.60 3.09 19.76
N ALA A 369 0.36 2.81 20.66
CA ALA A 369 1.15 1.58 20.66
C ALA A 369 0.31 0.31 20.90
N LEU A 370 -0.77 0.42 21.68
CA LEU A 370 -1.69 -0.67 22.00
C LEU A 370 -2.94 -0.71 21.10
N SER A 371 -3.06 0.21 20.16
CA SER A 371 -4.22 0.29 19.27
C SER A 371 -4.34 -0.94 18.37
N THR A 372 -5.59 -1.42 18.21
CA THR A 372 -5.97 -2.53 17.31
C THR A 372 -7.12 -2.15 16.39
N GLY A 373 -7.45 -0.86 16.32
CA GLY A 373 -8.53 -0.33 15.47
C GLY A 373 -8.14 -0.23 13.99
N ILE A 374 -9.12 0.01 13.14
CA ILE A 374 -8.91 0.26 11.71
C ILE A 374 -8.00 1.50 11.56
N GLY A 375 -6.96 1.40 10.72
CA GLY A 375 -5.97 2.45 10.51
C GLY A 375 -4.88 2.55 11.58
N SER A 376 -4.90 1.65 12.60
CA SER A 376 -3.83 1.60 13.62
C SER A 376 -2.50 1.08 13.05
N ASP A 377 -2.53 0.36 11.95
CA ASP A 377 -1.35 -0.29 11.36
C ASP A 377 -0.26 0.70 10.96
N THR A 378 -0.64 1.93 10.60
CA THR A 378 0.30 3.02 10.30
C THR A 378 0.89 3.66 11.56
N GLN A 379 0.08 3.88 12.59
CA GLN A 379 0.51 4.62 13.79
C GLN A 379 1.18 3.73 14.85
N LYS A 380 0.77 2.47 14.94
CA LYS A 380 1.24 1.51 15.93
C LYS A 380 2.74 1.24 15.87
N PRO A 381 3.37 0.96 14.69
CA PRO A 381 4.81 0.76 14.60
C PRO A 381 5.61 1.99 15.05
N PHE A 382 5.16 3.19 14.66
CA PHE A 382 5.73 4.46 15.10
C PHE A 382 5.70 4.61 16.63
N ALA A 383 4.54 4.38 17.24
CA ALA A 383 4.35 4.51 18.67
C ALA A 383 5.13 3.45 19.47
N ILE A 384 5.17 2.20 19.02
CA ILE A 384 5.96 1.11 19.64
C ILE A 384 7.44 1.48 19.67
N VAL A 385 7.99 1.97 18.55
CA VAL A 385 9.39 2.37 18.44
C VAL A 385 9.73 3.47 19.43
N ILE A 386 8.91 4.52 19.51
CA ILE A 386 9.17 5.64 20.43
C ILE A 386 9.03 5.21 21.88
N VAL A 387 7.96 4.52 22.25
CA VAL A 387 7.73 4.09 23.65
C VAL A 387 8.85 3.16 24.13
N ALA A 388 9.17 2.14 23.34
CA ALA A 388 10.20 1.19 23.72
C ALA A 388 11.61 1.78 23.67
N GLY A 389 11.89 2.65 22.71
CA GLY A 389 13.16 3.36 22.64
C GLY A 389 13.36 4.31 23.84
N LEU A 390 12.33 5.06 24.23
CA LEU A 390 12.39 5.91 25.41
C LEU A 390 12.61 5.09 26.70
N ILE A 391 11.97 3.94 26.83
CA ILE A 391 12.18 3.02 27.97
C ILE A 391 13.63 2.50 27.96
N SER A 392 14.10 1.98 26.83
CA SER A 392 15.48 1.51 26.68
C SER A 392 16.50 2.59 27.03
N ARG A 393 16.23 3.80 26.59
CA ARG A 393 17.06 4.96 26.87
C ARG A 393 17.12 5.31 28.34
N LEU A 394 16.00 5.24 29.07
CA LEU A 394 16.04 5.48 30.52
C LEU A 394 17.04 4.57 31.21
N PHE A 395 17.17 3.32 30.76
CA PHE A 395 18.11 2.38 31.31
C PHE A 395 19.53 2.54 30.69
N LEU A 396 19.64 2.43 29.36
CA LEU A 396 20.95 2.42 28.70
C LEU A 396 21.57 3.82 28.62
N GLY A 397 20.80 4.85 28.31
CA GLY A 397 21.30 6.21 28.14
C GLY A 397 21.88 6.80 29.44
N PHE A 398 21.29 6.46 30.60
CA PHE A 398 21.82 6.87 31.90
C PHE A 398 23.16 6.24 32.25
N PHE A 399 23.47 5.06 31.71
CA PHE A 399 24.77 4.43 31.92
C PHE A 399 25.77 4.77 30.82
N VAL A 400 25.32 4.75 29.58
CA VAL A 400 26.19 4.90 28.40
C VAL A 400 26.68 6.34 28.25
N ASN A 401 25.77 7.34 28.32
CA ASN A 401 26.18 8.74 28.12
C ASN A 401 27.19 9.30 29.13
N PRO A 402 27.03 9.06 30.45
CA PRO A 402 28.01 9.46 31.43
C PRO A 402 29.38 8.79 31.22
N VAL A 403 29.36 7.48 30.92
CA VAL A 403 30.62 6.73 30.66
C VAL A 403 31.34 7.24 29.41
N LEU A 404 30.59 7.45 28.32
CA LEU A 404 31.14 8.03 27.09
C LEU A 404 31.73 9.44 27.36
N TYR A 405 31.01 10.23 28.16
CA TYR A 405 31.51 11.55 28.53
C TYR A 405 32.84 11.46 29.30
N GLU A 406 32.95 10.60 30.35
CA GLU A 406 34.16 10.41 31.12
C GLU A 406 35.34 9.91 30.26
N MET A 407 35.07 9.03 29.28
CA MET A 407 36.10 8.51 28.36
C MET A 407 36.70 9.58 27.44
N VAL A 408 35.89 10.57 27.07
CA VAL A 408 36.26 11.58 26.05
C VAL A 408 36.72 12.89 26.70
N ALA A 409 36.17 13.23 27.86
CA ALA A 409 36.46 14.48 28.55
C ALA A 409 37.93 14.52 29.09
N ARG A 410 38.55 15.69 28.98
CA ARG A 410 39.87 15.97 29.51
C ARG A 410 39.86 17.24 30.34
N ASP A 411 40.81 17.34 31.27
CA ASP A 411 41.01 18.57 32.03
C ASP A 411 41.35 19.71 31.06
N GLY A 412 40.63 20.81 31.15
CA GLY A 412 40.75 21.95 30.24
C GLY A 412 39.79 21.98 29.04
N ASP A 413 39.03 20.94 28.78
CA ASP A 413 38.00 20.90 27.68
C ASP A 413 36.76 21.77 27.95
N VAL A 414 36.65 22.33 29.15
CA VAL A 414 35.48 23.13 29.55
C VAL A 414 35.65 24.53 28.97
N LEU A 415 34.85 24.80 27.95
CA LEU A 415 34.82 26.11 27.32
C LEU A 415 34.30 27.17 28.29
N GLN A 416 35.01 28.28 28.32
CA GLN A 416 34.53 29.53 28.85
C GLN A 416 33.50 30.07 27.83
N VAL A 417 32.23 29.95 28.11
CA VAL A 417 31.15 30.64 27.39
C VAL A 417 30.71 31.80 28.24
#